data_47fdccd14f61d547ee10ec57f29530f5
#
_entry.id   47fdccd14f61d547ee10ec57f29530f5
#
_cell.length_a   1.000
_cell.length_b   1.000
_cell.length_c   1.000
_cell.angle_alpha   90.00
_cell.angle_beta   90.00
_cell.angle_gamma   90.00
#
_symmetry.space_group_name_H-M   'P 1'
#
loop_
_entity.id
_entity.type
_entity.pdbx_description
1 polymer ?
#
loop_
_entity_poly.entity_id
_entity_poly.type
_entity_poly.pdbx_seq_one_letter_code
_entity_poly.pdbx_strand_id
1 'polypeptide(L)'
;MANREQIIGGQALGLTDTFRPDGASNSVFQPFWWRAWRFVELRAKTGAEPLRLEKFIRYATGYPFETRARFESDDPALNRIWQVGWDTVRLDAHETFMDTAYWEQLQYIGDTRIEALTSYLVG
;
A
#
# COMPACT_ATOMS: atom_id res chain seq x y z
N MET A 1 -3.89 -23.56 6.59
CA MET A 1 -3.96 -22.13 6.23
C MET A 1 -3.47 -21.99 4.80
N ALA A 2 -4.21 -21.31 3.93
CA ALA A 2 -3.74 -21.02 2.58
C ALA A 2 -2.48 -20.13 2.66
N ASN A 3 -1.45 -20.49 1.89
CA ASN A 3 -0.25 -19.68 1.82
C ASN A 3 -0.56 -18.38 1.05
N ARG A 4 -0.54 -17.23 1.74
CA ARG A 4 -0.83 -15.94 1.14
C ARG A 4 0.19 -15.49 0.08
N GLU A 5 1.28 -16.20 -0.05
CA GLU A 5 2.32 -15.93 -1.07
C GLU A 5 2.13 -16.75 -2.35
N GLN A 6 1.26 -17.73 -2.30
CA GLN A 6 0.97 -18.59 -3.44
C GLN A 6 -0.19 -18.01 -4.26
N ILE A 7 0.13 -17.47 -5.41
CA ILE A 7 -0.85 -16.88 -6.35
C ILE A 7 -1.29 -17.83 -7.47
N ILE A 8 -0.58 -18.94 -7.65
CA ILE A 8 -0.89 -19.94 -8.70
C ILE A 8 -2.25 -20.57 -8.42
N GLY A 9 -3.19 -20.43 -9.36
CA GLY A 9 -4.57 -20.89 -9.20
C GLY A 9 -5.47 -19.98 -8.37
N GLY A 10 -4.94 -18.86 -7.89
CA GLY A 10 -5.71 -17.82 -7.19
C GLY A 10 -6.42 -16.86 -8.15
N GLN A 11 -7.26 -16.01 -7.57
CA GLN A 11 -7.91 -14.91 -8.26
C GLN A 11 -7.43 -13.59 -7.66
N ALA A 12 -7.06 -12.64 -8.51
CA ALA A 12 -6.81 -11.26 -8.09
C ALA A 12 -8.17 -10.53 -8.02
N LEU A 13 -8.73 -10.47 -6.82
CA LEU A 13 -9.96 -9.72 -6.54
C LEU A 13 -9.59 -8.44 -5.82
N GLY A 14 -10.10 -7.31 -6.30
CA GLY A 14 -9.80 -6.03 -5.67
C GLY A 14 -10.15 -4.84 -6.55
N LEU A 15 -9.57 -3.70 -6.23
CA LEU A 15 -9.73 -2.47 -6.99
C LEU A 15 -9.13 -2.62 -8.38
N THR A 16 -9.83 -2.12 -9.39
CA THR A 16 -9.41 -2.17 -10.79
C THR A 16 -9.41 -0.78 -11.39
N ASP A 17 -8.29 -0.39 -11.95
CA ASP A 17 -8.18 0.81 -12.77
C ASP A 17 -8.08 0.42 -14.25
N THR A 18 -8.69 1.18 -15.13
CA THR A 18 -8.64 0.95 -16.57
C THR A 18 -8.02 2.14 -17.27
N PHE A 19 -7.01 1.90 -18.07
CA PHE A 19 -6.39 2.91 -18.91
C PHE A 19 -6.60 2.57 -20.39
N ARG A 20 -7.07 3.55 -21.14
CA ARG A 20 -7.24 3.46 -22.59
C ARG A 20 -6.36 4.52 -23.25
N PRO A 21 -5.15 4.16 -23.69
CA PRO A 21 -4.28 5.10 -24.38
C PRO A 21 -4.89 5.51 -25.73
N ASP A 22 -4.56 6.71 -26.14
CA ASP A 22 -5.01 7.32 -27.40
C ASP A 22 -4.19 6.89 -28.64
N GLY A 23 -3.22 6.02 -28.43
CA GLY A 23 -2.29 5.56 -29.48
C GLY A 23 -1.02 6.40 -29.59
N ALA A 24 -0.88 7.45 -28.78
CA ALA A 24 0.37 8.21 -28.73
C ALA A 24 1.51 7.36 -28.14
N SER A 25 2.74 7.63 -28.61
CA SER A 25 3.93 7.04 -28.01
C SER A 25 4.20 7.64 -26.64
N ASN A 26 4.75 6.84 -25.74
CA ASN A 26 5.11 7.24 -24.38
C ASN A 26 3.92 7.68 -23.49
N SER A 27 2.75 7.10 -23.73
CA SER A 27 1.59 7.31 -22.84
C SER A 27 1.90 6.82 -21.44
N VAL A 28 1.57 7.64 -20.44
CA VAL A 28 1.80 7.32 -19.01
C VAL A 28 0.45 7.18 -18.32
N PHE A 29 0.26 6.08 -17.59
CA PHE A 29 -0.84 5.92 -16.67
C PHE A 29 -0.32 6.09 -15.24
N GLN A 30 -0.84 7.09 -14.55
CA GLN A 30 -0.61 7.31 -13.14
C GLN A 30 -1.96 7.60 -12.48
N PRO A 31 -2.45 6.69 -11.60
CA PRO A 31 -3.69 6.93 -10.89
C PRO A 31 -3.55 8.16 -9.98
N PHE A 32 -4.63 8.93 -9.86
CA PHE A 32 -4.65 10.11 -8.99
C PHE A 32 -4.60 9.73 -7.52
N TRP A 33 -5.26 8.62 -7.15
CA TRP A 33 -5.29 8.11 -5.80
C TRP A 33 -4.31 6.95 -5.63
N TRP A 34 -3.65 6.87 -4.50
CA TRP A 34 -2.77 5.76 -4.17
C TRP A 34 -3.54 4.46 -3.92
N ARG A 35 -2.85 3.34 -3.99
CA ARG A 35 -3.39 2.00 -3.75
C ARG A 35 -2.45 1.23 -2.84
N ALA A 36 -3.01 0.58 -1.81
CA ALA A 36 -2.29 -0.46 -1.09
C ALA A 36 -2.51 -1.80 -1.80
N TRP A 37 -1.45 -2.55 -2.01
CA TRP A 37 -1.53 -3.83 -2.70
C TRP A 37 -0.36 -4.73 -2.35
N ARG A 38 -0.62 -6.03 -2.42
CA ARG A 38 0.41 -7.05 -2.31
C ARG A 38 0.76 -7.64 -3.67
N PHE A 39 -0.25 -7.82 -4.52
CA PHE A 39 -0.12 -8.32 -5.87
C PHE A 39 -0.85 -7.38 -6.81
N VAL A 40 -0.33 -7.25 -8.02
CA VAL A 40 -0.93 -6.49 -9.12
C VAL A 40 -1.05 -7.40 -10.31
N GLU A 41 -2.23 -7.46 -10.89
CA GLU A 41 -2.45 -8.12 -12.16
C GLU A 41 -2.58 -7.05 -13.27
N LEU A 42 -1.77 -7.19 -14.30
CA LEU A 42 -1.85 -6.35 -15.50
C LEU A 42 -2.54 -7.14 -16.62
N ARG A 43 -3.67 -6.65 -17.09
CA ARG A 43 -4.38 -7.21 -18.22
C ARG A 43 -4.29 -6.26 -19.40
N ALA A 44 -3.56 -6.64 -20.44
CA ALA A 44 -3.48 -5.87 -21.66
C ALA A 44 -4.40 -6.48 -22.73
N LYS A 45 -5.19 -5.65 -23.39
CA LYS A 45 -5.99 -6.01 -24.57
C LYS A 45 -5.60 -5.08 -25.70
N THR A 46 -5.08 -5.64 -26.77
CA THR A 46 -4.63 -4.89 -27.94
C THR A 46 -5.54 -5.17 -29.13
N GLY A 47 -5.53 -4.28 -30.12
CA GLY A 47 -6.07 -4.51 -31.43
C GLY A 47 -5.04 -5.22 -32.34
N ALA A 48 -4.91 -4.73 -33.58
CA ALA A 48 -3.95 -5.26 -34.53
C ALA A 48 -2.50 -4.95 -34.19
N GLU A 49 -2.26 -3.83 -33.52
CA GLU A 49 -0.93 -3.40 -33.14
C GLU A 49 -0.58 -3.88 -31.72
N PRO A 50 0.69 -4.31 -31.49
CA PRO A 50 1.13 -4.76 -30.19
C PRO A 50 1.31 -3.58 -29.21
N LEU A 51 1.02 -3.83 -27.95
CA LEU A 51 1.37 -2.94 -26.85
C LEU A 51 2.77 -3.28 -26.33
N ARG A 52 3.60 -2.27 -26.18
CA ARG A 52 4.88 -2.39 -25.48
C ARG A 52 4.79 -1.71 -24.13
N LEU A 53 4.88 -2.47 -23.04
CA LEU A 53 5.04 -1.94 -21.69
C LEU A 53 6.53 -1.66 -21.44
N GLU A 54 6.90 -0.39 -21.34
CA GLU A 54 8.30 -0.02 -21.17
C GLU A 54 8.72 0.01 -19.70
N LYS A 55 7.84 0.50 -18.83
CA LYS A 55 8.14 0.63 -17.40
C LYS A 55 6.92 0.36 -16.55
N PHE A 56 7.12 -0.30 -15.44
CA PHE A 56 6.20 -0.38 -14.32
C PHE A 56 6.92 0.10 -13.07
N ILE A 57 6.51 1.24 -12.56
CA ILE A 57 7.18 1.91 -11.44
C ILE A 57 6.23 1.98 -10.26
N ARG A 58 6.74 1.71 -9.07
CA ARG A 58 6.05 1.88 -7.80
C ARG A 58 6.68 3.04 -7.04
N TYR A 59 5.85 3.95 -6.59
CA TYR A 59 6.23 4.98 -5.62
C TYR A 59 5.58 4.63 -4.28
N ALA A 60 6.37 4.67 -3.21
CA ALA A 60 5.83 4.63 -1.86
C ALA A 60 5.36 6.04 -1.49
N THR A 61 4.20 6.12 -0.85
CA THR A 61 3.65 7.37 -0.33
C THR A 61 3.11 7.15 1.09
N GLY A 62 3.05 8.19 1.88
CA GLY A 62 2.58 8.19 3.26
C GLY A 62 3.02 9.46 3.96
N TYR A 63 2.58 9.66 5.19
CA TYR A 63 3.07 10.75 6.02
C TYR A 63 4.58 10.55 6.31
N PRO A 64 5.41 11.59 6.18
CA PRO A 64 6.88 11.46 6.28
C PRO A 64 7.36 11.43 7.73
N PHE A 65 6.98 10.42 8.49
CA PHE A 65 7.47 10.25 9.85
C PHE A 65 8.98 10.05 9.91
N GLU A 66 9.59 10.71 10.87
CA GLU A 66 10.95 10.44 11.31
C GLU A 66 10.90 9.57 12.57
N THR A 67 11.23 8.30 12.46
CA THR A 67 11.22 7.39 13.62
C THR A 67 12.25 7.86 14.66
N ARG A 68 11.79 8.29 15.84
CA ARG A 68 12.62 8.83 16.91
C ARG A 68 12.72 7.91 18.12
N ALA A 69 11.76 7.01 18.29
CA ALA A 69 11.82 6.03 19.37
C ALA A 69 12.53 4.74 18.93
N ARG A 70 13.08 4.08 19.92
CA ARG A 70 13.68 2.75 19.80
C ARG A 70 13.07 1.83 20.83
N PHE A 71 12.71 0.64 20.41
CA PHE A 71 12.32 -0.45 21.30
C PHE A 71 13.28 -1.61 21.16
N GLU A 72 13.71 -2.16 22.28
CA GLU A 72 14.62 -3.29 22.33
C GLU A 72 14.25 -4.19 23.50
N SER A 73 14.18 -5.49 23.25
CA SER A 73 13.88 -6.52 24.23
C SER A 73 14.69 -7.77 23.93
N ASP A 74 15.00 -8.55 24.96
CA ASP A 74 15.64 -9.85 24.82
C ASP A 74 14.71 -10.88 24.14
N ASP A 75 13.41 -10.61 24.09
CA ASP A 75 12.46 -11.42 23.36
C ASP A 75 12.32 -10.92 21.90
N PRO A 76 12.80 -11.70 20.91
CA PRO A 76 12.67 -11.30 19.50
C PRO A 76 11.23 -11.13 19.03
N ALA A 77 10.26 -11.80 19.66
CA ALA A 77 8.86 -11.68 19.30
C ALA A 77 8.32 -10.28 19.64
N LEU A 78 8.72 -9.71 20.76
CA LEU A 78 8.33 -8.36 21.15
C LEU A 78 8.93 -7.31 20.20
N ASN A 79 10.20 -7.48 19.83
CA ASN A 79 10.84 -6.61 18.84
C ASN A 79 10.09 -6.65 17.50
N ARG A 80 9.66 -7.84 17.09
CA ARG A 80 8.89 -8.00 15.84
C ARG A 80 7.49 -7.40 15.93
N ILE A 81 6.81 -7.56 17.07
CA ILE A 81 5.49 -6.97 17.31
C ILE A 81 5.56 -5.44 17.23
N TRP A 82 6.56 -4.83 17.89
CA TRP A 82 6.77 -3.39 17.83
C TRP A 82 6.98 -2.91 16.39
N GLN A 83 7.84 -3.59 15.63
CA GLN A 83 8.10 -3.23 14.24
C GLN A 83 6.85 -3.33 13.36
N VAL A 84 6.08 -4.41 13.52
CA VAL A 84 4.82 -4.59 12.76
C VAL A 84 3.82 -3.48 13.11
N GLY A 85 3.70 -3.12 14.40
CA GLY A 85 2.83 -2.03 14.82
C GLY A 85 3.22 -0.69 14.20
N TRP A 86 4.50 -0.35 14.25
CA TRP A 86 4.99 0.89 13.68
C TRP A 86 4.84 0.94 12.14
N ASP A 87 5.17 -0.16 11.47
CA ASP A 87 4.99 -0.26 10.02
C ASP A 87 3.51 -0.12 9.61
N THR A 88 2.58 -0.64 10.42
CA THR A 88 1.15 -0.51 10.19
C THR A 88 0.70 0.95 10.30
N VAL A 89 1.06 1.64 11.37
CA VAL A 89 0.74 3.07 11.54
C VAL A 89 1.26 3.90 10.36
N ARG A 90 2.46 3.61 9.88
CA ARG A 90 3.04 4.29 8.72
C ARG A 90 2.30 4.01 7.40
N LEU A 91 1.69 2.84 7.27
CA LEU A 91 0.90 2.49 6.09
C LEU A 91 -0.48 3.16 6.10
N ASP A 92 -1.03 3.41 7.28
CA ASP A 92 -2.35 4.00 7.45
C ASP A 92 -2.31 5.54 7.61
N ALA A 93 -1.11 6.11 7.78
CA ALA A 93 -0.91 7.55 7.92
C ALA A 93 -0.62 8.23 6.57
N HIS A 94 -1.53 9.12 6.17
CA HIS A 94 -1.40 10.01 5.00
C HIS A 94 -1.70 11.45 5.43
N GLU A 95 -2.61 12.16 4.76
CA GLU A 95 -3.13 13.45 5.22
C GLU A 95 -3.98 13.30 6.49
N THR A 96 -4.59 12.14 6.64
CA THR A 96 -5.31 11.68 7.83
C THR A 96 -4.84 10.27 8.17
N PHE A 97 -5.13 9.80 9.38
CA PHE A 97 -5.06 8.37 9.66
C PHE A 97 -6.24 7.66 9.00
N MET A 98 -6.02 6.45 8.53
CA MET A 98 -7.03 5.61 7.91
C MET A 98 -7.18 4.33 8.70
N ASP A 99 -8.41 3.83 8.85
CA ASP A 99 -8.66 2.58 9.56
C ASP A 99 -7.93 1.39 8.91
N THR A 100 -7.92 1.37 7.58
CA THR A 100 -7.09 0.44 6.81
C THR A 100 -6.55 1.07 5.54
N ALA A 101 -5.38 0.62 5.13
CA ALA A 101 -4.74 1.12 3.91
C ALA A 101 -5.45 0.67 2.61
N TYR A 102 -6.41 -0.25 2.65
CA TYR A 102 -7.00 -0.86 1.46
C TYR A 102 -8.49 -0.58 1.27
N TRP A 103 -9.37 -0.90 2.24
CA TRP A 103 -10.82 -0.78 2.10
C TRP A 103 -11.40 0.43 2.79
N GLU A 104 -11.15 0.58 4.07
CA GLU A 104 -11.72 1.61 4.93
C GLU A 104 -10.77 2.82 5.03
N GLN A 105 -10.57 3.50 3.91
CA GLN A 105 -9.70 4.68 3.84
C GLN A 105 -10.37 5.93 4.42
N LEU A 106 -10.98 5.78 5.59
CA LEU A 106 -11.62 6.85 6.34
C LEU A 106 -10.98 6.98 7.72
N GLN A 107 -11.00 8.18 8.25
CA GLN A 107 -10.52 8.44 9.59
C GLN A 107 -11.64 8.19 10.61
N TYR A 108 -11.41 7.27 11.55
CA TYR A 108 -12.30 7.00 12.66
C TYR A 108 -11.72 7.57 13.96
N ILE A 109 -12.56 8.18 14.80
CA ILE A 109 -12.10 8.89 16.00
C ILE A 109 -11.48 7.93 17.03
N GLY A 110 -12.06 6.74 17.21
CA GLY A 110 -11.56 5.74 18.15
C GLY A 110 -10.18 5.25 17.79
N ASP A 111 -10.00 4.89 16.53
CA ASP A 111 -8.76 4.36 15.97
C ASP A 111 -7.69 5.43 15.91
N THR A 112 -8.03 6.62 15.43
CA THR A 112 -7.13 7.78 15.39
C THR A 112 -6.54 8.12 16.75
N ARG A 113 -7.27 7.94 17.85
CA ARG A 113 -6.74 8.19 19.19
C ARG A 113 -5.54 7.32 19.49
N ILE A 114 -5.56 6.05 19.08
CA ILE A 114 -4.47 5.09 19.30
C ILE A 114 -3.32 5.37 18.35
N GLU A 115 -3.62 5.61 17.09
CA GLU A 115 -2.62 5.93 16.05
C GLU A 115 -1.87 7.23 16.35
N ALA A 116 -2.60 8.28 16.75
CA ALA A 116 -2.00 9.54 17.15
C ALA A 116 -1.11 9.39 18.40
N LEU A 117 -1.56 8.62 19.40
CA LEU A 117 -0.73 8.36 20.58
C LEU A 117 0.57 7.64 20.21
N THR A 118 0.49 6.63 19.36
CA THR A 118 1.66 5.92 18.84
C THR A 118 2.59 6.87 18.08
N SER A 119 2.03 7.73 17.24
CA SER A 119 2.79 8.71 16.45
C SER A 119 3.51 9.73 17.33
N TYR A 120 2.90 10.20 18.44
CA TYR A 120 3.56 11.10 19.38
C TYR A 120 4.70 10.43 20.16
N LEU A 121 4.64 9.12 20.34
CA LEU A 121 5.65 8.39 21.10
C LEU A 121 6.82 7.91 20.22
N VAL A 122 6.57 7.65 18.94
CA VAL A 122 7.53 7.00 18.05
C VAL A 122 8.04 7.91 16.93
N GLY A 123 7.17 8.82 16.43
CA GLY A 123 7.45 9.71 15.29
C GLY A 123 7.94 11.10 15.62
#